data_24310272935afacb46bedaad9cb4d425
#
_entry.id   24310272935afacb46bedaad9cb4d425
#
_cell.length_a   1.000
_cell.length_b   1.000
_cell.length_c   1.000
_cell.angle_alpha   90.00
_cell.angle_beta   90.00
_cell.angle_gamma   90.00
#
_symmetry.space_group_name_H-M   'P 1'
#
loop_
_entity.id
_entity.type
_entity.pdbx_description
1 polymer ?
#
loop_
_entity_poly.entity_id
_entity_poly.type
_entity_poly.pdbx_seq_one_letter_code
_entity_poly.pdbx_strand_id
1 'polypeptide(L)'
;MDRKSWSSRLTYILAVAGATVGFGATWRFPYLVGQNGGGAYVLVFCIAMIVIGIPMILVENAIGRRLKCNAVDAFGGTVNGKKISKKWRIVGWMGLVGAFGIMAYYMVIGGWVLNYIAQISFGLLDLSHIVSFEQTSAFYEQNIVSNPLAISFATLVFVLVNYAILVQGAVGGIERSAKYLMPLLFILMLVMIAKNITLGGAMEGVKFYLTPDFSKISLKLFVEVLGQVFFALSLGFGVMITLSSFVKKDEGLVKISIITGILNTVIAVLAGFMIFPSLFSYGVSPDSGPSLVFKSLPIVFSHMPFGGFFAVAFFALLMIAALTTSLPIYEVIITTLQEKFKIKRKKAIFLVLSVIFVLGNLPSLMATNLLSHVIIFGKNIFDAYDAISATIFFVLTSLGCAIFVGWVLKDEAKKEILQGSEKYAKLINIWFFYIKFIVPFVILVLFISSFYDNFLK
;
A
#
# COMPACT_ATOMS: atom_id res chain seq x y z
N MET A 1 15.59 18.15 -16.49
CA MET A 1 16.37 16.91 -16.33
C MET A 1 15.75 15.87 -17.27
N ASP A 2 16.54 15.29 -18.16
CA ASP A 2 16.07 14.16 -18.96
C ASP A 2 15.86 12.97 -18.02
N ARG A 3 14.61 12.59 -17.83
CA ARG A 3 14.25 11.42 -17.02
C ARG A 3 14.48 10.16 -17.86
N LYS A 4 15.31 9.25 -17.35
CA LYS A 4 15.44 7.91 -17.95
C LYS A 4 14.09 7.21 -17.92
N SER A 5 13.56 6.82 -19.08
CA SER A 5 12.33 6.01 -19.16
C SER A 5 12.58 4.59 -18.66
N TRP A 6 11.51 3.92 -18.24
CA TRP A 6 11.52 2.50 -17.91
C TRP A 6 12.11 1.66 -19.07
N SER A 7 12.84 0.60 -18.75
CA SER A 7 13.49 -0.24 -19.77
C SER A 7 12.46 -0.98 -20.64
N SER A 8 11.31 -1.36 -20.06
CA SER A 8 10.23 -2.01 -20.77
C SER A 8 8.87 -1.75 -20.09
N ARG A 9 7.77 -2.03 -20.81
CA ARG A 9 6.42 -2.02 -20.23
C ARG A 9 6.30 -2.99 -19.05
N LEU A 10 6.89 -4.19 -19.15
CA LEU A 10 6.82 -5.20 -18.11
C LEU A 10 7.49 -4.71 -16.81
N THR A 11 8.67 -4.10 -16.90
CA THR A 11 9.37 -3.57 -15.72
C THR A 11 8.62 -2.42 -15.07
N TYR A 12 7.94 -1.58 -15.86
CA TYR A 12 7.03 -0.57 -15.31
C TYR A 12 5.86 -1.22 -14.57
N ILE A 13 5.19 -2.20 -15.18
CA ILE A 13 4.07 -2.92 -14.54
C ILE A 13 4.52 -3.59 -13.24
N LEU A 14 5.69 -4.22 -13.21
CA LEU A 14 6.25 -4.83 -12.00
C LEU A 14 6.58 -3.78 -10.93
N ALA A 15 7.12 -2.61 -11.31
CA ALA A 15 7.39 -1.52 -10.38
C ALA A 15 6.10 -0.95 -9.78
N VAL A 16 5.06 -0.76 -10.60
CA VAL A 16 3.76 -0.30 -10.13
C VAL A 16 3.04 -1.38 -9.31
N ALA A 17 3.10 -2.64 -9.73
CA ALA A 17 2.60 -3.76 -8.93
C ALA A 17 3.30 -3.81 -7.57
N GLY A 18 4.64 -3.69 -7.53
CA GLY A 18 5.39 -3.61 -6.28
C GLY A 18 4.96 -2.44 -5.39
N ALA A 19 4.70 -1.28 -6.00
CA ALA A 19 4.22 -0.10 -5.28
C ALA A 19 2.83 -0.30 -4.65
N THR A 20 2.00 -1.18 -5.22
CA THR A 20 0.63 -1.44 -4.79
C THR A 20 0.47 -2.73 -3.98
N VAL A 21 1.37 -3.70 -4.15
CA VAL A 21 1.35 -5.00 -3.48
C VAL A 21 2.21 -4.97 -2.22
N GLY A 22 1.93 -4.04 -1.31
CA GLY A 22 2.58 -3.97 -0.01
C GLY A 22 1.75 -4.60 1.10
N PHE A 23 1.93 -4.12 2.31
CA PHE A 23 1.12 -4.50 3.46
C PHE A 23 -0.38 -4.31 3.22
N GLY A 24 -0.78 -3.41 2.31
CA GLY A 24 -2.18 -3.21 1.95
C GLY A 24 -2.85 -4.46 1.41
N ALA A 25 -2.18 -5.19 0.52
CA ALA A 25 -2.72 -6.41 -0.08
C ALA A 25 -2.40 -7.67 0.74
N THR A 26 -1.19 -7.76 1.33
CA THR A 26 -0.72 -8.99 1.98
C THR A 26 -1.05 -9.10 3.47
N TRP A 27 -1.35 -7.98 4.11
CA TRP A 27 -1.64 -7.90 5.55
C TRP A 27 -2.98 -7.23 5.84
N ARG A 28 -3.19 -5.98 5.36
CA ARG A 28 -4.40 -5.21 5.69
C ARG A 28 -5.66 -5.83 5.09
N PHE A 29 -5.62 -6.26 3.85
CA PHE A 29 -6.77 -6.87 3.18
C PHE A 29 -7.26 -8.13 3.90
N PRO A 30 -6.42 -9.14 4.23
CA PRO A 30 -6.89 -10.32 4.95
C PRO A 30 -7.54 -10.01 6.30
N TYR A 31 -6.98 -9.13 7.12
CA TYR A 31 -7.62 -8.85 8.40
C TYR A 31 -8.97 -8.13 8.24
N LEU A 32 -9.10 -7.23 7.26
CA LEU A 32 -10.39 -6.58 6.98
C LEU A 32 -11.42 -7.59 6.47
N VAL A 33 -11.02 -8.55 5.65
CA VAL A 33 -11.88 -9.67 5.24
C VAL A 33 -12.36 -10.45 6.45
N GLY A 34 -11.45 -10.79 7.38
CA GLY A 34 -11.78 -11.50 8.62
C GLY A 34 -12.79 -10.75 9.47
N GLN A 35 -12.59 -9.45 9.69
CA GLN A 35 -13.49 -8.60 10.49
C GLN A 35 -14.86 -8.36 9.85
N ASN A 36 -14.95 -8.40 8.52
CA ASN A 36 -16.15 -8.05 7.78
C ASN A 36 -16.91 -9.25 7.17
N GLY A 37 -16.70 -10.46 7.70
CA GLY A 37 -17.49 -11.63 7.35
C GLY A 37 -17.09 -12.33 6.05
N GLY A 38 -15.82 -12.25 5.66
CA GLY A 38 -15.26 -13.13 4.62
C GLY A 38 -15.65 -12.75 3.19
N GLY A 39 -16.31 -13.68 2.47
CA GLY A 39 -16.53 -13.58 1.03
C GLY A 39 -17.33 -12.38 0.56
N ALA A 40 -18.21 -11.79 1.39
CA ALA A 40 -18.94 -10.56 1.05
C ALA A 40 -17.97 -9.38 0.86
N TYR A 41 -16.99 -9.24 1.76
CA TYR A 41 -15.95 -8.22 1.65
C TYR A 41 -15.09 -8.40 0.38
N VAL A 42 -14.68 -9.66 0.11
CA VAL A 42 -13.89 -10.01 -1.09
C VAL A 42 -14.63 -9.63 -2.37
N LEU A 43 -15.91 -9.98 -2.46
CA LEU A 43 -16.74 -9.66 -3.63
C LEU A 43 -16.84 -8.16 -3.86
N VAL A 44 -17.19 -7.39 -2.81
CA VAL A 44 -17.33 -5.94 -2.89
C VAL A 44 -15.98 -5.28 -3.23
N PHE A 45 -14.86 -5.80 -2.68
CA PHE A 45 -13.52 -5.33 -3.01
C PHE A 45 -13.17 -5.54 -4.49
N CYS A 46 -13.44 -6.72 -5.05
CA CYS A 46 -13.20 -6.99 -6.47
C CYS A 46 -14.00 -6.04 -7.37
N ILE A 47 -15.27 -5.79 -7.03
CA ILE A 47 -16.11 -4.85 -7.77
C ILE A 47 -15.57 -3.42 -7.64
N ALA A 48 -15.27 -2.97 -6.42
CA ALA A 48 -14.75 -1.64 -6.16
C ALA A 48 -13.40 -1.39 -6.84
N MET A 49 -12.54 -2.42 -6.93
CA MET A 49 -11.28 -2.35 -7.67
C MET A 49 -11.50 -2.05 -9.15
N ILE A 50 -12.48 -2.72 -9.78
CA ILE A 50 -12.81 -2.49 -11.20
C ILE A 50 -13.47 -1.13 -11.39
N VAL A 51 -14.43 -0.78 -10.52
CA VAL A 51 -15.29 0.41 -10.69
C VAL A 51 -14.59 1.70 -10.26
N ILE A 52 -13.79 1.67 -9.20
CA ILE A 52 -13.12 2.88 -8.66
C ILE A 52 -11.59 2.79 -8.82
N GLY A 53 -10.99 1.67 -8.43
CA GLY A 53 -9.54 1.52 -8.38
C GLY A 53 -8.87 1.73 -9.75
N ILE A 54 -9.24 0.93 -10.74
CA ILE A 54 -8.67 1.02 -12.09
C ILE A 54 -8.92 2.40 -12.73
N PRO A 55 -10.13 2.98 -12.69
CA PRO A 55 -10.36 4.34 -13.15
C PRO A 55 -9.48 5.40 -12.49
N MET A 56 -9.21 5.28 -11.20
CA MET A 56 -8.37 6.23 -10.46
C MET A 56 -6.87 6.05 -10.74
N ILE A 57 -6.38 4.82 -10.96
CA ILE A 57 -5.02 4.59 -11.47
C ILE A 57 -4.81 5.34 -12.80
N LEU A 58 -5.81 5.29 -13.69
CA LEU A 58 -5.74 5.98 -14.97
C LEU A 58 -5.71 7.51 -14.82
N VAL A 59 -6.44 8.07 -13.84
CA VAL A 59 -6.39 9.50 -13.48
C VAL A 59 -4.97 9.92 -13.11
N GLU A 60 -4.36 9.24 -12.15
CA GLU A 60 -3.03 9.61 -11.66
C GLU A 60 -1.95 9.37 -12.71
N ASN A 61 -2.04 8.28 -13.47
CA ASN A 61 -1.13 8.00 -14.58
C ASN A 61 -1.18 9.09 -15.66
N ALA A 62 -2.36 9.60 -16.00
CA ALA A 62 -2.52 10.68 -16.96
C ALA A 62 -1.88 11.99 -16.47
N ILE A 63 -2.06 12.34 -15.19
CA ILE A 63 -1.44 13.52 -14.56
C ILE A 63 0.09 13.41 -14.63
N GLY A 64 0.65 12.27 -14.23
CA GLY A 64 2.11 12.09 -14.13
C GLY A 64 2.81 12.05 -15.50
N ARG A 65 2.25 11.29 -16.48
CA ARG A 65 2.85 11.20 -17.82
C ARG A 65 2.78 12.50 -18.60
N ARG A 66 1.80 13.37 -18.33
CA ARG A 66 1.57 14.62 -19.08
C ARG A 66 2.78 15.54 -19.08
N LEU A 67 3.32 15.87 -17.91
CA LEU A 67 4.44 16.83 -17.76
C LEU A 67 5.78 16.17 -17.46
N LYS A 68 5.80 14.88 -17.10
CA LYS A 68 7.04 14.16 -16.74
C LYS A 68 7.88 14.88 -15.67
N CYS A 69 7.22 15.36 -14.62
CA CYS A 69 7.83 16.04 -13.48
C CYS A 69 7.39 15.43 -12.15
N ASN A 70 7.87 15.97 -11.02
CA ASN A 70 7.49 15.52 -9.68
C ASN A 70 5.98 15.66 -9.43
N ALA A 71 5.46 14.92 -8.43
CA ALA A 71 4.03 14.85 -8.12
C ALA A 71 3.39 16.21 -7.79
N VAL A 72 4.15 17.19 -7.30
CA VAL A 72 3.64 18.53 -7.00
C VAL A 72 3.51 19.39 -8.27
N ASP A 73 4.56 19.41 -9.10
CA ASP A 73 4.57 20.24 -10.30
C ASP A 73 3.73 19.63 -11.45
N ALA A 74 3.36 18.35 -11.36
CA ALA A 74 2.45 17.68 -12.29
C ALA A 74 1.06 18.36 -12.37
N PHE A 75 0.64 19.08 -11.33
CA PHE A 75 -0.58 19.89 -11.30
C PHE A 75 -0.41 21.30 -11.93
N GLY A 76 0.67 21.52 -12.67
CA GLY A 76 0.96 22.76 -13.38
C GLY A 76 0.82 22.64 -14.90
N GLY A 77 1.54 23.49 -15.61
CA GLY A 77 1.58 23.54 -17.08
C GLY A 77 0.50 24.45 -17.70
N THR A 78 0.10 24.13 -18.94
CA THR A 78 -0.89 24.89 -19.70
C THR A 78 -1.97 23.96 -20.23
N VAL A 79 -3.18 24.49 -20.39
CA VAL A 79 -4.33 23.83 -21.03
C VAL A 79 -4.94 24.83 -22.02
N ASN A 80 -5.07 24.46 -23.28
CA ASN A 80 -5.57 25.34 -24.36
C ASN A 80 -4.87 26.71 -24.37
N GLY A 81 -3.53 26.73 -24.22
CA GLY A 81 -2.71 27.94 -24.19
C GLY A 81 -2.77 28.76 -22.88
N LYS A 82 -3.69 28.44 -21.97
CA LYS A 82 -3.82 29.14 -20.68
C LYS A 82 -3.05 28.42 -19.58
N LYS A 83 -2.30 29.17 -18.77
CA LYS A 83 -1.54 28.64 -17.63
C LYS A 83 -2.47 28.18 -16.54
N ILE A 84 -2.27 26.95 -16.03
CA ILE A 84 -3.00 26.43 -14.88
C ILE A 84 -2.62 27.20 -13.62
N SER A 85 -3.59 27.51 -12.78
CA SER A 85 -3.37 28.20 -11.50
C SER A 85 -2.39 27.41 -10.61
N LYS A 86 -1.41 28.09 -10.05
CA LYS A 86 -0.44 27.50 -9.11
C LYS A 86 -1.10 26.90 -7.86
N LYS A 87 -2.35 27.30 -7.52
CA LYS A 87 -3.11 26.78 -6.39
C LYS A 87 -3.33 25.26 -6.50
N TRP A 88 -3.44 24.71 -7.72
CA TRP A 88 -3.62 23.26 -7.91
C TRP A 88 -2.45 22.41 -7.40
N ARG A 89 -1.27 22.99 -7.25
CA ARG A 89 -0.12 22.29 -6.64
C ARG A 89 -0.36 21.88 -5.19
N ILE A 90 -1.37 22.45 -4.52
CA ILE A 90 -1.77 22.04 -3.16
C ILE A 90 -2.14 20.55 -3.12
N VAL A 91 -2.80 20.05 -4.18
CA VAL A 91 -3.16 18.62 -4.29
C VAL A 91 -1.91 17.74 -4.23
N GLY A 92 -0.86 18.09 -4.98
CA GLY A 92 0.41 17.36 -4.93
C GLY A 92 1.14 17.48 -3.58
N TRP A 93 1.07 18.64 -2.92
CA TRP A 93 1.61 18.81 -1.58
C TRP A 93 0.87 17.98 -0.53
N MET A 94 -0.47 17.91 -0.61
CA MET A 94 -1.26 17.06 0.29
C MET A 94 -0.87 15.59 0.15
N GLY A 95 -0.73 15.08 -1.09
CA GLY A 95 -0.26 13.73 -1.34
C GLY A 95 1.14 13.47 -0.78
N LEU A 96 2.05 14.44 -0.93
CA LEU A 96 3.41 14.35 -0.39
C LEU A 96 3.43 14.28 1.14
N VAL A 97 2.65 15.12 1.81
CA VAL A 97 2.53 15.12 3.30
C VAL A 97 1.93 13.81 3.78
N GLY A 98 0.88 13.31 3.10
CA GLY A 98 0.29 12.01 3.40
C GLY A 98 1.28 10.86 3.23
N ALA A 99 2.03 10.85 2.12
CA ALA A 99 3.10 9.87 1.89
C ALA A 99 4.17 9.89 2.99
N PHE A 100 4.52 11.08 3.47
CA PHE A 100 5.45 11.26 4.57
C PHE A 100 4.91 10.66 5.88
N GLY A 101 3.65 10.94 6.21
CA GLY A 101 2.99 10.42 7.42
C GLY A 101 2.88 8.89 7.42
N ILE A 102 2.49 8.29 6.28
CA ILE A 102 2.47 6.81 6.14
C ILE A 102 3.86 6.22 6.31
N MET A 103 4.87 6.78 5.65
CA MET A 103 6.22 6.22 5.73
C MET A 103 6.79 6.27 7.14
N ALA A 104 6.34 7.22 7.99
CA ALA A 104 6.75 7.29 9.38
C ALA A 104 6.41 6.00 10.16
N TYR A 105 5.20 5.47 10.00
CA TYR A 105 4.85 4.21 10.69
C TYR A 105 5.14 2.96 9.85
N TYR A 106 5.06 3.03 8.52
CA TYR A 106 5.28 1.91 7.63
C TYR A 106 6.66 1.27 7.79
N MET A 107 7.70 2.11 7.97
CA MET A 107 9.05 1.61 8.18
C MET A 107 9.21 0.88 9.53
N VAL A 108 8.43 1.27 10.55
CA VAL A 108 8.43 0.59 11.84
C VAL A 108 7.84 -0.81 11.71
N ILE A 109 6.74 -0.96 10.95
CA ILE A 109 6.19 -2.29 10.64
C ILE A 109 7.21 -3.13 9.85
N GLY A 110 7.95 -2.52 8.91
CA GLY A 110 9.08 -3.18 8.23
C GLY A 110 10.15 -3.67 9.23
N GLY A 111 10.43 -2.88 10.26
CA GLY A 111 11.29 -3.27 11.39
C GLY A 111 10.71 -4.44 12.20
N TRP A 112 9.40 -4.47 12.48
CA TRP A 112 8.76 -5.60 13.15
C TRP A 112 8.93 -6.91 12.36
N VAL A 113 8.71 -6.85 11.04
CA VAL A 113 8.89 -8.01 10.16
C VAL A 113 10.34 -8.51 10.20
N LEU A 114 11.33 -7.62 10.14
CA LEU A 114 12.75 -7.98 10.28
C LEU A 114 13.04 -8.62 11.65
N ASN A 115 12.46 -8.07 12.70
CA ASN A 115 12.64 -8.60 14.05
C ASN A 115 12.07 -10.03 14.15
N TYR A 116 10.87 -10.30 13.59
CA TYR A 116 10.32 -11.66 13.54
C TYR A 116 11.22 -12.63 12.78
N ILE A 117 11.73 -12.22 11.60
CA ILE A 117 12.68 -13.04 10.83
C ILE A 117 13.91 -13.39 11.70
N ALA A 118 14.49 -12.40 12.38
CA ALA A 118 15.65 -12.60 13.23
C ALA A 118 15.34 -13.50 14.41
N GLN A 119 14.26 -13.24 15.17
CA GLN A 119 13.85 -14.00 16.34
C GLN A 119 13.63 -15.49 16.01
N ILE A 120 12.97 -15.78 14.90
CA ILE A 120 12.73 -17.17 14.45
C ILE A 120 14.02 -17.81 13.94
N SER A 121 14.80 -17.10 13.10
CA SER A 121 16.02 -17.65 12.48
C SER A 121 17.12 -17.95 13.49
N PHE A 122 17.22 -17.16 14.57
CA PHE A 122 18.19 -17.39 15.65
C PHE A 122 17.67 -18.27 16.79
N GLY A 123 16.45 -18.83 16.66
CA GLY A 123 15.84 -19.71 17.65
C GLY A 123 15.43 -19.00 18.95
N LEU A 124 15.35 -17.66 18.95
CA LEU A 124 14.91 -16.88 20.09
C LEU A 124 13.38 -16.92 20.28
N LEU A 125 12.64 -17.07 19.18
CA LEU A 125 11.24 -17.46 19.17
C LEU A 125 11.17 -18.94 18.76
N ASP A 126 11.12 -19.81 19.75
CA ASP A 126 10.95 -21.24 19.51
C ASP A 126 9.47 -21.57 19.29
N LEU A 127 9.12 -21.74 18.03
CA LEU A 127 7.75 -22.06 17.63
C LEU A 127 7.29 -23.42 18.17
N SER A 128 8.19 -24.36 18.50
CA SER A 128 7.81 -25.70 19.01
C SER A 128 7.17 -25.65 20.40
N HIS A 129 7.40 -24.58 21.17
CA HIS A 129 6.85 -24.37 22.49
C HIS A 129 5.63 -23.44 22.53
N ILE A 130 5.21 -22.90 21.40
CA ILE A 130 4.02 -22.05 21.31
C ILE A 130 2.78 -22.92 21.18
N VAL A 131 1.88 -22.85 22.16
CA VAL A 131 0.64 -23.64 22.21
C VAL A 131 -0.61 -22.78 22.32
N SER A 132 -0.49 -21.46 22.57
CA SER A 132 -1.65 -20.60 22.76
C SER A 132 -1.49 -19.19 22.18
N PHE A 133 -2.64 -18.53 21.99
CA PHE A 133 -2.72 -17.14 21.54
C PHE A 133 -2.12 -16.18 22.58
N GLU A 134 -2.26 -16.48 23.87
CA GLU A 134 -1.71 -15.66 24.94
C GLU A 134 -0.18 -15.60 24.87
N GLN A 135 0.47 -16.72 24.56
CA GLN A 135 1.93 -16.79 24.42
C GLN A 135 2.43 -15.96 23.24
N THR A 136 1.79 -16.07 22.09
CA THR A 136 2.16 -15.25 20.91
C THR A 136 1.85 -13.77 21.12
N SER A 137 0.74 -13.48 21.81
CA SER A 137 0.38 -12.12 22.17
C SER A 137 1.40 -11.52 23.16
N ALA A 138 1.78 -12.28 24.19
CA ALA A 138 2.80 -11.86 25.16
C ALA A 138 4.16 -11.65 24.47
N PHE A 139 4.55 -12.55 23.57
CA PHE A 139 5.79 -12.39 22.79
C PHE A 139 5.73 -11.10 21.95
N TYR A 140 4.64 -10.86 21.23
CA TYR A 140 4.46 -9.66 20.42
C TYR A 140 4.56 -8.39 21.27
N GLU A 141 3.84 -8.35 22.41
CA GLU A 141 3.85 -7.20 23.30
C GLU A 141 5.26 -6.96 23.91
N GLN A 142 5.93 -8.00 24.40
CA GLN A 142 7.20 -7.86 25.10
C GLN A 142 8.40 -7.64 24.17
N ASN A 143 8.45 -8.35 23.03
CA ASN A 143 9.64 -8.36 22.17
C ASN A 143 9.51 -7.47 20.94
N ILE A 144 8.27 -7.14 20.53
CA ILE A 144 8.03 -6.33 19.33
C ILE A 144 7.56 -4.94 19.74
N VAL A 145 6.46 -4.82 20.51
CA VAL A 145 5.87 -3.49 20.80
C VAL A 145 6.58 -2.78 21.95
N SER A 146 6.95 -3.48 23.02
CA SER A 146 7.53 -2.90 24.24
C SER A 146 9.05 -2.85 24.27
N ASN A 147 9.73 -3.18 23.17
CA ASN A 147 11.18 -3.11 23.07
C ASN A 147 11.65 -2.05 22.05
N PRO A 148 11.69 -0.76 22.42
CA PRO A 148 11.97 0.33 21.51
C PRO A 148 13.38 0.28 20.92
N LEU A 149 14.38 -0.26 21.63
CA LEU A 149 15.75 -0.38 21.12
C LEU A 149 15.82 -1.43 20.01
N ALA A 150 15.24 -2.61 20.21
CA ALA A 150 15.21 -3.67 19.20
C ALA A 150 14.43 -3.22 17.96
N ILE A 151 13.28 -2.54 18.14
CA ILE A 151 12.48 -2.02 17.04
C ILE A 151 13.23 -0.91 16.30
N SER A 152 13.83 0.04 17.01
CA SER A 152 14.59 1.13 16.38
C SER A 152 15.77 0.59 15.59
N PHE A 153 16.47 -0.43 16.11
CA PHE A 153 17.56 -1.09 15.38
C PHE A 153 17.07 -1.82 14.13
N ALA A 154 16.00 -2.64 14.25
CA ALA A 154 15.42 -3.33 13.10
C ALA A 154 14.86 -2.35 12.05
N THR A 155 14.22 -1.25 12.49
CA THR A 155 13.78 -0.17 11.63
C THR A 155 14.96 0.51 10.92
N LEU A 156 16.07 0.74 11.62
CA LEU A 156 17.29 1.29 11.02
C LEU A 156 17.83 0.37 9.91
N VAL A 157 17.87 -0.94 10.16
CA VAL A 157 18.28 -1.93 9.13
C VAL A 157 17.37 -1.85 7.91
N PHE A 158 16.04 -1.80 8.12
CA PHE A 158 15.08 -1.63 7.01
C PHE A 158 15.32 -0.35 6.22
N VAL A 159 15.58 0.77 6.91
CA VAL A 159 15.91 2.06 6.29
C VAL A 159 17.21 2.00 5.50
N LEU A 160 18.24 1.35 6.03
CA LEU A 160 19.53 1.19 5.33
C LEU A 160 19.41 0.35 4.06
N VAL A 161 18.56 -0.70 4.07
CA VAL A 161 18.25 -1.49 2.87
C VAL A 161 17.55 -0.60 1.82
N ASN A 162 16.57 0.20 2.23
CA ASN A 162 15.93 1.17 1.33
C ASN A 162 16.94 2.18 0.78
N TYR A 163 17.83 2.72 1.62
CA TYR A 163 18.88 3.63 1.20
C TYR A 163 19.78 3.03 0.10
N ALA A 164 20.25 1.79 0.32
CA ALA A 164 21.15 1.10 -0.61
C ALA A 164 20.50 0.89 -2.00
N ILE A 165 19.18 0.71 -2.05
CA ILE A 165 18.44 0.58 -3.31
C ILE A 165 18.17 1.95 -3.94
N LEU A 166 17.71 2.93 -3.17
CA LEU A 166 17.31 4.25 -3.65
C LEU A 166 18.48 5.05 -4.24
N VAL A 167 19.69 4.88 -3.71
CA VAL A 167 20.89 5.58 -4.27
C VAL A 167 21.20 5.16 -5.70
N GLN A 168 20.74 3.98 -6.14
CA GLN A 168 20.93 3.48 -7.51
C GLN A 168 19.98 4.16 -8.53
N GLY A 169 19.00 4.95 -8.06
CA GLY A 169 18.05 5.68 -8.91
C GLY A 169 16.70 4.96 -9.07
N ALA A 170 15.71 5.68 -9.62
CA ALA A 170 14.37 5.11 -9.86
C ALA A 170 14.45 3.92 -10.83
N VAL A 171 15.06 4.10 -12.00
CA VAL A 171 15.21 3.03 -13.01
C VAL A 171 16.27 2.01 -12.60
N GLY A 172 17.37 2.43 -11.99
CA GLY A 172 18.46 1.52 -11.59
C GLY A 172 18.14 0.70 -10.35
N GLY A 173 17.50 1.31 -9.34
CA GLY A 173 17.20 0.69 -8.05
C GLY A 173 15.80 0.06 -8.01
N ILE A 174 14.75 0.88 -8.15
CA ILE A 174 13.35 0.43 -7.99
C ILE A 174 12.99 -0.60 -9.06
N GLU A 175 13.33 -0.34 -10.33
CA GLU A 175 13.06 -1.26 -11.44
C GLU A 175 13.74 -2.62 -11.23
N ARG A 176 15.05 -2.58 -10.89
CA ARG A 176 15.81 -3.82 -10.65
C ARG A 176 15.22 -4.60 -9.46
N SER A 177 14.91 -3.92 -8.37
CA SER A 177 14.30 -4.56 -7.20
C SER A 177 12.96 -5.18 -7.54
N ALA A 178 12.06 -4.46 -8.21
CA ALA A 178 10.77 -4.97 -8.60
C ALA A 178 10.87 -6.18 -9.53
N LYS A 179 11.83 -6.18 -10.47
CA LYS A 179 12.06 -7.29 -11.41
C LYS A 179 12.36 -8.62 -10.73
N TYR A 180 13.08 -8.61 -9.59
CA TYR A 180 13.43 -9.83 -8.86
C TYR A 180 12.51 -10.10 -7.67
N LEU A 181 12.15 -9.06 -6.91
CA LEU A 181 11.37 -9.23 -5.69
C LEU A 181 9.91 -9.58 -5.96
N MET A 182 9.29 -9.04 -7.03
CA MET A 182 7.90 -9.36 -7.33
C MET A 182 7.67 -10.81 -7.74
N PRO A 183 8.45 -11.42 -8.67
CA PRO A 183 8.35 -12.86 -8.94
C PRO A 183 8.62 -13.70 -7.69
N LEU A 184 9.62 -13.33 -6.88
CA LEU A 184 9.95 -14.06 -5.64
C LEU A 184 8.78 -14.01 -4.65
N LEU A 185 8.16 -12.84 -4.46
CA LEU A 185 6.96 -12.68 -3.63
C LEU A 185 5.85 -13.62 -4.10
N PHE A 186 5.59 -13.66 -5.40
CA PHE A 186 4.55 -14.50 -5.98
C PHE A 186 4.85 -16.01 -5.79
N ILE A 187 6.10 -16.42 -5.96
CA ILE A 187 6.53 -17.83 -5.74
C ILE A 187 6.34 -18.20 -4.25
N LEU A 188 6.81 -17.37 -3.32
CA LEU A 188 6.64 -17.61 -1.88
C LEU A 188 5.16 -17.71 -1.51
N MET A 189 4.31 -16.84 -2.06
CA MET A 189 2.87 -16.87 -1.86
C MET A 189 2.26 -18.19 -2.36
N LEU A 190 2.62 -18.66 -3.55
CA LEU A 190 2.12 -19.93 -4.08
C LEU A 190 2.58 -21.13 -3.25
N VAL A 191 3.82 -21.14 -2.77
CA VAL A 191 4.34 -22.19 -1.87
C VAL A 191 3.52 -22.23 -0.58
N MET A 192 3.25 -21.06 0.03
CA MET A 192 2.41 -20.98 1.23
C MET A 192 0.98 -21.46 0.98
N ILE A 193 0.36 -21.06 -0.12
CA ILE A 193 -0.98 -21.49 -0.50
C ILE A 193 -1.02 -23.02 -0.71
N ALA A 194 -0.06 -23.55 -1.48
CA ALA A 194 0.01 -24.99 -1.75
C ALA A 194 0.11 -25.81 -0.45
N LYS A 195 0.89 -25.35 0.53
CA LYS A 195 0.97 -25.96 1.85
C LYS A 195 -0.34 -25.84 2.62
N ASN A 196 -0.91 -24.66 2.68
CA ASN A 196 -2.10 -24.38 3.52
C ASN A 196 -3.34 -25.12 3.05
N ILE A 197 -3.52 -25.30 1.74
CA ILE A 197 -4.66 -26.06 1.18
C ILE A 197 -4.59 -27.57 1.55
N THR A 198 -3.40 -28.12 1.83
CA THR A 198 -3.25 -29.52 2.25
C THR A 198 -3.57 -29.78 3.73
N LEU A 199 -3.86 -28.77 4.52
CA LEU A 199 -4.17 -28.89 5.93
C LEU A 199 -5.58 -29.42 6.14
N GLY A 200 -5.76 -30.25 7.18
CA GLY A 200 -7.10 -30.71 7.59
C GLY A 200 -7.95 -29.51 8.04
N GLY A 201 -9.19 -29.39 7.51
CA GLY A 201 -10.05 -28.23 7.80
C GLY A 201 -9.85 -27.00 6.91
N ALA A 202 -8.85 -27.01 6.03
CA ALA A 202 -8.56 -25.88 5.14
C ALA A 202 -9.76 -25.43 4.29
N MET A 203 -10.64 -26.37 3.91
CA MET A 203 -11.82 -26.10 3.09
C MET A 203 -12.84 -25.20 3.79
N GLU A 204 -12.92 -25.23 5.11
CA GLU A 204 -13.80 -24.32 5.88
C GLU A 204 -13.32 -22.88 5.74
N GLY A 205 -11.99 -22.66 5.81
CA GLY A 205 -11.39 -21.35 5.55
C GLY A 205 -11.59 -20.87 4.11
N VAL A 206 -11.50 -21.77 3.13
CA VAL A 206 -11.82 -21.45 1.73
C VAL A 206 -13.29 -21.05 1.57
N LYS A 207 -14.20 -21.79 2.19
CA LYS A 207 -15.65 -21.47 2.16
C LYS A 207 -15.92 -20.11 2.80
N PHE A 208 -15.40 -19.86 4.00
CA PHE A 208 -15.52 -18.55 4.65
C PHE A 208 -15.05 -17.42 3.75
N TYR A 209 -13.91 -17.63 3.10
CA TYR A 209 -13.25 -16.61 2.28
C TYR A 209 -13.95 -16.33 0.95
N LEU A 210 -14.56 -17.36 0.33
CA LEU A 210 -15.15 -17.23 -1.01
C LEU A 210 -16.69 -17.17 -1.01
N THR A 211 -17.36 -17.61 0.03
CA THR A 211 -18.83 -17.63 0.05
C THR A 211 -19.35 -16.28 0.55
N PRO A 212 -20.00 -15.47 -0.32
CA PRO A 212 -20.52 -14.18 0.11
C PRO A 212 -21.75 -14.33 1.00
N ASP A 213 -21.71 -13.77 2.19
CA ASP A 213 -22.91 -13.54 3.00
C ASP A 213 -23.46 -12.15 2.70
N PHE A 214 -24.49 -12.09 1.87
CA PHE A 214 -25.10 -10.82 1.44
C PHE A 214 -25.72 -10.03 2.59
N SER A 215 -26.03 -10.67 3.72
CA SER A 215 -26.56 -9.99 4.91
C SER A 215 -25.54 -9.04 5.55
N LYS A 216 -24.25 -9.27 5.31
CA LYS A 216 -23.13 -8.43 5.78
C LYS A 216 -22.90 -7.18 4.93
N ILE A 217 -23.50 -7.11 3.75
CA ILE A 217 -23.34 -5.95 2.85
C ILE A 217 -24.09 -4.76 3.43
N SER A 218 -23.34 -3.75 3.81
CA SER A 218 -23.83 -2.51 4.42
C SER A 218 -23.09 -1.29 3.84
N LEU A 219 -23.61 -0.09 4.05
CA LEU A 219 -22.92 1.14 3.66
C LEU A 219 -21.54 1.23 4.32
N LYS A 220 -21.43 0.80 5.58
CA LYS A 220 -20.15 0.77 6.32
C LYS A 220 -19.14 -0.14 5.60
N LEU A 221 -19.54 -1.35 5.18
CA LEU A 221 -18.67 -2.26 4.44
C LEU A 221 -18.20 -1.63 3.12
N PHE A 222 -19.07 -0.94 2.38
CA PHE A 222 -18.66 -0.23 1.16
C PHE A 222 -17.60 0.84 1.44
N VAL A 223 -17.76 1.64 2.50
CA VAL A 223 -16.80 2.68 2.90
C VAL A 223 -15.45 2.06 3.27
N GLU A 224 -15.44 0.99 4.05
CA GLU A 224 -14.22 0.29 4.44
C GLU A 224 -13.51 -0.33 3.23
N VAL A 225 -14.27 -0.95 2.31
CA VAL A 225 -13.74 -1.50 1.06
C VAL A 225 -13.14 -0.41 0.18
N LEU A 226 -13.81 0.74 0.03
CA LEU A 226 -13.27 1.85 -0.75
C LEU A 226 -11.97 2.38 -0.13
N GLY A 227 -11.93 2.54 1.19
CA GLY A 227 -10.71 2.89 1.91
C GLY A 227 -9.57 1.89 1.64
N GLN A 228 -9.89 0.59 1.65
CA GLN A 228 -8.93 -0.46 1.32
C GLN A 228 -8.46 -0.40 -0.14
N VAL A 229 -9.32 -0.12 -1.11
CA VAL A 229 -8.94 0.05 -2.53
C VAL A 229 -7.96 1.22 -2.71
N PHE A 230 -8.24 2.38 -2.09
CA PHE A 230 -7.36 3.54 -2.15
C PHE A 230 -5.99 3.23 -1.51
N PHE A 231 -5.99 2.59 -0.35
CA PHE A 231 -4.77 2.21 0.34
C PHE A 231 -3.96 1.17 -0.46
N ALA A 232 -4.60 0.08 -0.90
CA ALA A 232 -3.96 -1.01 -1.64
C ALA A 232 -3.35 -0.54 -2.96
N LEU A 233 -3.95 0.43 -3.64
CA LEU A 233 -3.43 0.99 -4.88
C LEU A 233 -2.50 2.18 -4.69
N SER A 234 -2.19 2.56 -3.46
CA SER A 234 -1.39 3.75 -3.14
C SER A 234 -1.92 5.02 -3.83
N LEU A 235 -3.26 5.15 -3.95
CA LEU A 235 -3.90 6.33 -4.55
C LEU A 235 -3.85 7.52 -3.59
N GLY A 236 -3.63 8.69 -4.13
CA GLY A 236 -3.47 9.93 -3.34
C GLY A 236 -2.08 10.11 -2.73
N PHE A 237 -1.16 9.14 -2.88
CA PHE A 237 0.22 9.22 -2.39
C PHE A 237 1.16 9.96 -3.37
N GLY A 238 0.69 10.20 -4.61
CA GLY A 238 1.53 10.70 -5.70
C GLY A 238 2.43 9.61 -6.32
N VAL A 239 2.29 8.36 -5.92
CA VAL A 239 3.10 7.23 -6.42
C VAL A 239 2.85 6.99 -7.89
N MET A 240 1.58 6.83 -8.29
CA MET A 240 1.23 6.63 -9.70
C MET A 240 1.64 7.82 -10.55
N ILE A 241 1.47 9.06 -10.05
CA ILE A 241 1.92 10.29 -10.70
C ILE A 241 3.44 10.26 -10.92
N THR A 242 4.20 9.90 -9.90
CA THR A 242 5.66 9.84 -9.98
C THR A 242 6.14 8.74 -10.92
N LEU A 243 5.64 7.51 -10.77
CA LEU A 243 6.08 6.37 -11.60
C LEU A 243 5.68 6.55 -13.07
N SER A 244 4.47 7.05 -13.35
CA SER A 244 4.02 7.31 -14.72
C SER A 244 4.76 8.45 -15.42
N SER A 245 5.41 9.34 -14.66
CA SER A 245 6.26 10.39 -15.22
C SER A 245 7.49 9.86 -15.98
N PHE A 246 7.88 8.60 -15.74
CA PHE A 246 8.94 7.89 -16.46
C PHE A 246 8.41 7.04 -17.62
N VAL A 247 7.09 7.03 -17.90
CA VAL A 247 6.47 6.26 -18.98
C VAL A 247 6.61 7.00 -20.30
N LYS A 248 6.86 6.26 -21.38
CA LYS A 248 6.92 6.81 -22.74
C LYS A 248 5.51 7.20 -23.23
N LYS A 249 5.46 8.16 -24.15
CA LYS A 249 4.18 8.68 -24.67
C LYS A 249 3.38 7.67 -25.50
N ASP A 250 4.06 6.76 -26.17
CA ASP A 250 3.50 5.69 -27.00
C ASP A 250 2.95 4.49 -26.21
N GLU A 251 3.21 4.43 -24.91
CA GLU A 251 2.70 3.37 -24.06
C GLU A 251 1.21 3.59 -23.69
N GLY A 252 0.39 2.55 -23.83
CA GLY A 252 -1.04 2.61 -23.58
C GLY A 252 -1.40 2.62 -22.09
N LEU A 253 -1.76 3.79 -21.55
CA LEU A 253 -2.10 3.95 -20.12
C LEU A 253 -3.32 3.13 -19.70
N VAL A 254 -4.33 2.97 -20.55
CA VAL A 254 -5.53 2.17 -20.26
C VAL A 254 -5.14 0.73 -19.96
N LYS A 255 -4.34 0.11 -20.85
CA LYS A 255 -3.88 -1.27 -20.65
C LYS A 255 -3.05 -1.42 -19.39
N ILE A 256 -2.16 -0.47 -19.13
CA ILE A 256 -1.32 -0.46 -17.93
C ILE A 256 -2.19 -0.39 -16.68
N SER A 257 -3.16 0.52 -16.61
CA SER A 257 -4.04 0.70 -15.45
C SER A 257 -4.88 -0.56 -15.17
N ILE A 258 -5.41 -1.19 -16.21
CA ILE A 258 -6.17 -2.44 -16.10
C ILE A 258 -5.29 -3.56 -15.55
N ILE A 259 -4.10 -3.77 -16.13
CA ILE A 259 -3.18 -4.83 -15.69
C ILE A 259 -2.76 -4.60 -14.24
N THR A 260 -2.44 -3.36 -13.85
CA THR A 260 -2.08 -3.02 -12.48
C THR A 260 -3.19 -3.34 -11.48
N GLY A 261 -4.43 -2.92 -11.79
CA GLY A 261 -5.58 -3.21 -10.92
C GLY A 261 -5.87 -4.71 -10.81
N ILE A 262 -5.81 -5.44 -11.91
CA ILE A 262 -5.99 -6.89 -11.92
C ILE A 262 -4.90 -7.58 -11.10
N LEU A 263 -3.62 -7.23 -11.29
CA LEU A 263 -2.52 -7.82 -10.54
C LEU A 263 -2.67 -7.57 -9.04
N ASN A 264 -3.01 -6.34 -8.63
CA ASN A 264 -3.25 -6.04 -7.22
C ASN A 264 -4.41 -6.88 -6.66
N THR A 265 -5.52 -6.98 -7.39
CA THR A 265 -6.69 -7.79 -6.99
C THR A 265 -6.30 -9.26 -6.84
N VAL A 266 -5.62 -9.83 -7.83
CA VAL A 266 -5.17 -11.23 -7.80
C VAL A 266 -4.29 -11.50 -6.59
N ILE A 267 -3.31 -10.63 -6.31
CA ILE A 267 -2.41 -10.81 -5.17
C ILE A 267 -3.15 -10.65 -3.84
N ALA A 268 -4.07 -9.69 -3.72
CA ALA A 268 -4.90 -9.55 -2.53
C ALA A 268 -5.76 -10.81 -2.28
N VAL A 269 -6.37 -11.34 -3.35
CA VAL A 269 -7.16 -12.59 -3.27
C VAL A 269 -6.26 -13.78 -2.92
N LEU A 270 -5.07 -13.90 -3.50
CA LEU A 270 -4.12 -14.95 -3.14
C LEU A 270 -3.64 -14.84 -1.68
N ALA A 271 -3.49 -13.63 -1.14
CA ALA A 271 -3.14 -13.43 0.26
C ALA A 271 -4.20 -14.00 1.22
N GLY A 272 -5.48 -13.93 0.87
CA GLY A 272 -6.54 -14.59 1.64
C GLY A 272 -6.42 -16.12 1.59
N PHE A 273 -6.16 -16.71 0.41
CA PHE A 273 -5.87 -18.15 0.31
C PHE A 273 -4.62 -18.58 1.08
N MET A 274 -3.66 -17.69 1.24
CA MET A 274 -2.47 -17.95 2.04
C MET A 274 -2.78 -17.96 3.56
N ILE A 275 -3.81 -17.27 4.01
CA ILE A 275 -4.05 -17.05 5.44
C ILE A 275 -5.24 -17.86 5.95
N PHE A 276 -6.44 -17.74 5.34
CA PHE A 276 -7.67 -18.29 5.91
C PHE A 276 -7.71 -19.82 6.02
N PRO A 277 -7.21 -20.61 5.02
CA PRO A 277 -7.20 -22.06 5.15
C PRO A 277 -6.44 -22.53 6.39
N SER A 278 -5.30 -21.92 6.70
CA SER A 278 -4.49 -22.30 7.85
C SER A 278 -5.11 -21.85 9.19
N LEU A 279 -5.71 -20.65 9.26
CA LEU A 279 -6.40 -20.20 10.46
C LEU A 279 -7.52 -21.16 10.86
N PHE A 280 -8.38 -21.51 9.91
CA PHE A 280 -9.51 -22.43 10.15
C PHE A 280 -9.03 -23.85 10.48
N SER A 281 -7.96 -24.32 9.85
CA SER A 281 -7.38 -25.64 10.16
C SER A 281 -6.93 -25.80 11.61
N TYR A 282 -6.54 -24.70 12.24
CA TYR A 282 -6.05 -24.70 13.63
C TYR A 282 -7.01 -23.98 14.60
N GLY A 283 -8.24 -23.70 14.18
CA GLY A 283 -9.26 -23.08 15.04
C GLY A 283 -8.94 -21.67 15.51
N VAL A 284 -8.09 -20.94 14.77
CA VAL A 284 -7.68 -19.56 15.10
C VAL A 284 -8.69 -18.58 14.51
N SER A 285 -9.17 -17.64 15.34
CA SER A 285 -10.15 -16.65 14.88
C SER A 285 -9.60 -15.74 13.78
N PRO A 286 -10.37 -15.50 12.71
CA PRO A 286 -9.96 -14.63 11.63
C PRO A 286 -10.12 -13.13 11.91
N ASP A 287 -10.74 -12.74 13.04
CA ASP A 287 -11.11 -11.36 13.38
C ASP A 287 -10.10 -10.64 14.29
N SER A 288 -8.87 -11.15 14.40
CA SER A 288 -7.81 -10.60 15.28
C SER A 288 -7.31 -9.20 14.89
N GLY A 289 -7.90 -8.57 13.88
CA GLY A 289 -7.56 -7.20 13.44
C GLY A 289 -6.13 -7.05 12.91
N PRO A 290 -5.51 -5.88 13.07
CA PRO A 290 -4.14 -5.62 12.57
C PRO A 290 -3.08 -6.57 13.13
N SER A 291 -3.30 -7.15 14.30
CA SER A 291 -2.39 -8.12 14.93
C SER A 291 -2.49 -9.54 14.37
N LEU A 292 -3.46 -9.84 13.49
CA LEU A 292 -3.70 -11.15 12.89
C LEU A 292 -2.41 -11.84 12.41
N VAL A 293 -1.61 -11.13 11.65
CA VAL A 293 -0.38 -11.67 11.07
C VAL A 293 0.71 -11.91 12.12
N PHE A 294 0.82 -11.02 13.10
CA PHE A 294 1.90 -11.06 14.08
C PHE A 294 1.59 -11.91 15.32
N LYS A 295 0.31 -12.09 15.65
CA LYS A 295 -0.11 -12.88 16.82
C LYS A 295 -0.68 -14.24 16.43
N SER A 296 -1.55 -14.30 15.42
CA SER A 296 -2.28 -15.52 15.06
C SER A 296 -1.47 -16.47 14.17
N LEU A 297 -0.73 -15.97 13.19
CA LEU A 297 0.03 -16.84 12.30
C LEU A 297 1.22 -17.57 12.96
N PRO A 298 1.96 -17.03 13.93
CA PRO A 298 2.94 -17.82 14.68
C PRO A 298 2.36 -19.08 15.35
N ILE A 299 1.10 -19.05 15.82
CA ILE A 299 0.42 -20.23 16.35
C ILE A 299 0.18 -21.26 15.24
N VAL A 300 -0.26 -20.81 14.06
CA VAL A 300 -0.44 -21.67 12.90
C VAL A 300 0.88 -22.38 12.56
N PHE A 301 1.97 -21.62 12.50
CA PHE A 301 3.28 -22.17 12.17
C PHE A 301 3.80 -23.14 13.25
N SER A 302 3.50 -22.91 14.54
CA SER A 302 3.91 -23.82 15.61
C SER A 302 3.31 -25.23 15.48
N HIS A 303 2.13 -25.34 14.91
CA HIS A 303 1.46 -26.63 14.68
C HIS A 303 1.76 -27.25 13.31
N MET A 304 2.51 -26.56 12.44
CA MET A 304 2.81 -27.05 11.09
C MET A 304 4.13 -27.85 11.06
N PRO A 305 4.20 -28.96 10.31
CA PRO A 305 5.49 -29.59 9.97
C PRO A 305 6.40 -28.57 9.28
N PHE A 306 7.64 -28.43 9.74
CA PHE A 306 8.60 -27.43 9.27
C PHE A 306 8.12 -25.97 9.48
N GLY A 307 7.35 -25.71 10.54
CA GLY A 307 6.72 -24.43 10.83
C GLY A 307 7.69 -23.25 10.87
N GLY A 308 8.90 -23.43 11.44
CA GLY A 308 9.95 -22.40 11.44
C GLY A 308 10.35 -21.95 10.02
N PHE A 309 10.48 -22.89 9.06
CA PHE A 309 10.76 -22.58 7.68
C PHE A 309 9.60 -21.77 7.04
N PHE A 310 8.36 -22.21 7.23
CA PHE A 310 7.20 -21.51 6.67
C PHE A 310 7.00 -20.13 7.33
N ALA A 311 7.29 -19.99 8.62
CA ALA A 311 7.26 -18.71 9.31
C ALA A 311 8.29 -17.72 8.73
N VAL A 312 9.54 -18.14 8.56
CA VAL A 312 10.59 -17.32 7.93
C VAL A 312 10.20 -16.96 6.49
N ALA A 313 9.70 -17.92 5.71
CA ALA A 313 9.26 -17.71 4.33
C ALA A 313 8.11 -16.68 4.27
N PHE A 314 7.15 -16.77 5.19
CA PHE A 314 6.03 -15.82 5.30
C PHE A 314 6.50 -14.41 5.66
N PHE A 315 7.32 -14.26 6.69
CA PHE A 315 7.83 -12.95 7.07
C PHE A 315 8.81 -12.38 6.01
N ALA A 316 9.56 -13.22 5.30
CA ALA A 316 10.35 -12.81 4.14
C ALA A 316 9.46 -12.29 2.98
N LEU A 317 8.33 -12.93 2.72
CA LEU A 317 7.32 -12.45 1.78
C LEU A 317 6.80 -11.05 2.19
N LEU A 318 6.45 -10.88 3.46
CA LEU A 318 6.03 -9.57 4.00
C LEU A 318 7.14 -8.52 3.87
N MET A 319 8.40 -8.90 4.10
CA MET A 319 9.56 -8.02 3.92
C MET A 319 9.71 -7.57 2.47
N ILE A 320 9.56 -8.48 1.52
CA ILE A 320 9.58 -8.16 0.09
C ILE A 320 8.45 -7.20 -0.27
N ALA A 321 7.24 -7.47 0.21
CA ALA A 321 6.08 -6.59 0.02
C ALA A 321 6.33 -5.19 0.62
N ALA A 322 6.91 -5.12 1.81
CA ALA A 322 7.27 -3.86 2.45
C ALA A 322 8.29 -3.05 1.63
N LEU A 323 9.35 -3.69 1.15
CA LEU A 323 10.40 -3.04 0.37
C LEU A 323 9.88 -2.55 -0.99
N THR A 324 9.14 -3.40 -1.72
CA THR A 324 8.64 -3.03 -3.05
C THR A 324 7.65 -1.87 -3.02
N THR A 325 6.96 -1.66 -1.91
CA THR A 325 6.03 -0.53 -1.72
C THR A 325 6.73 0.71 -1.15
N SER A 326 7.64 0.55 -0.18
CA SER A 326 8.32 1.70 0.42
C SER A 326 9.19 2.47 -0.58
N LEU A 327 9.89 1.77 -1.46
CA LEU A 327 10.80 2.37 -2.46
C LEU A 327 10.08 3.39 -3.37
N PRO A 328 8.95 3.09 -4.03
CA PRO A 328 8.21 4.07 -4.82
C PRO A 328 7.64 5.23 -4.00
N ILE A 329 7.19 4.99 -2.77
CA ILE A 329 6.67 6.08 -1.91
C ILE A 329 7.80 7.03 -1.53
N TYR A 330 8.97 6.52 -1.16
CA TYR A 330 10.16 7.37 -0.94
C TYR A 330 10.54 8.16 -2.19
N GLU A 331 10.46 7.55 -3.36
CA GLU A 331 10.80 8.20 -4.63
C GLU A 331 9.93 9.44 -4.92
N VAL A 332 8.64 9.43 -4.52
CA VAL A 332 7.76 10.62 -4.61
C VAL A 332 8.38 11.81 -3.89
N ILE A 333 8.82 11.58 -2.65
CA ILE A 333 9.37 12.63 -1.78
C ILE A 333 10.74 13.08 -2.30
N ILE A 334 11.60 12.10 -2.61
CA ILE A 334 12.97 12.35 -3.10
C ILE A 334 12.95 13.13 -4.40
N THR A 335 12.14 12.71 -5.37
CA THR A 335 12.04 13.38 -6.68
C THR A 335 11.54 14.82 -6.52
N THR A 336 10.57 15.02 -5.64
CA THR A 336 10.05 16.37 -5.36
C THR A 336 11.13 17.26 -4.75
N LEU A 337 11.92 16.78 -3.78
CA LEU A 337 13.02 17.53 -3.20
C LEU A 337 14.11 17.84 -4.23
N GLN A 338 14.47 16.86 -5.08
CA GLN A 338 15.46 17.04 -6.14
C GLN A 338 15.05 18.13 -7.14
N GLU A 339 13.82 18.07 -7.65
CA GLU A 339 13.38 18.95 -8.73
C GLU A 339 12.97 20.34 -8.22
N LYS A 340 12.31 20.41 -7.07
CA LYS A 340 11.77 21.66 -6.54
C LYS A 340 12.83 22.48 -5.78
N PHE A 341 13.63 21.81 -4.97
CA PHE A 341 14.66 22.48 -4.14
C PHE A 341 16.08 22.32 -4.67
N LYS A 342 16.27 21.68 -5.83
CA LYS A 342 17.58 21.47 -6.46
C LYS A 342 18.59 20.70 -5.60
N ILE A 343 18.09 19.84 -4.70
CA ILE A 343 18.92 19.03 -3.79
C ILE A 343 19.51 17.85 -4.57
N LYS A 344 20.79 17.55 -4.39
CA LYS A 344 21.45 16.37 -4.98
C LYS A 344 20.79 15.09 -4.43
N ARG A 345 20.60 14.05 -5.28
CA ARG A 345 19.89 12.81 -4.96
C ARG A 345 20.34 12.16 -3.64
N LYS A 346 21.64 11.91 -3.45
CA LYS A 346 22.14 11.30 -2.20
C LYS A 346 21.78 12.10 -0.96
N LYS A 347 21.86 13.45 -1.03
CA LYS A 347 21.47 14.33 0.07
C LYS A 347 19.94 14.30 0.31
N ALA A 348 19.14 14.27 -0.75
CA ALA A 348 17.68 14.16 -0.63
C ALA A 348 17.28 12.83 0.01
N ILE A 349 17.85 11.69 -0.42
CA ILE A 349 17.62 10.38 0.18
C ILE A 349 17.97 10.40 1.66
N PHE A 350 19.18 10.83 2.00
CA PHE A 350 19.62 10.88 3.40
C PHE A 350 18.68 11.72 4.27
N LEU A 351 18.32 12.92 3.80
CA LEU A 351 17.42 13.82 4.54
C LEU A 351 16.04 13.16 4.76
N VAL A 352 15.44 12.62 3.69
CA VAL A 352 14.10 12.00 3.76
C VAL A 352 14.10 10.81 4.71
N LEU A 353 15.04 9.89 4.53
CA LEU A 353 15.12 8.69 5.36
C LEU A 353 15.41 9.01 6.82
N SER A 354 16.31 9.97 7.10
CA SER A 354 16.64 10.38 8.47
C SER A 354 15.45 11.03 9.17
N VAL A 355 14.73 11.95 8.51
CA VAL A 355 13.58 12.62 9.13
C VAL A 355 12.44 11.62 9.35
N ILE A 356 12.15 10.76 8.38
CA ILE A 356 11.11 9.74 8.51
C ILE A 356 11.52 8.72 9.59
N PHE A 357 12.80 8.33 9.69
CA PHE A 357 13.28 7.45 10.75
C PHE A 357 13.03 8.03 12.14
N VAL A 358 13.34 9.31 12.36
CA VAL A 358 13.06 9.98 13.63
C VAL A 358 11.56 10.00 13.93
N LEU A 359 10.73 10.41 12.95
CA LEU A 359 9.27 10.43 13.11
C LEU A 359 8.69 9.03 13.33
N GLY A 360 9.23 8.02 12.68
CA GLY A 360 8.78 6.63 12.83
C GLY A 360 9.12 6.03 14.19
N ASN A 361 10.24 6.42 14.79
CA ASN A 361 10.60 5.94 16.14
C ASN A 361 9.73 6.54 17.25
N LEU A 362 9.04 7.66 17.03
CA LEU A 362 8.09 8.19 18.02
C LEU A 362 7.01 7.16 18.39
N PRO A 363 6.30 6.51 17.46
CA PRO A 363 5.40 5.41 17.79
C PRO A 363 6.07 4.25 18.54
N SER A 364 7.30 3.88 18.19
CA SER A 364 8.04 2.82 18.87
C SER A 364 8.34 3.17 20.33
N LEU A 365 8.65 4.44 20.61
CA LEU A 365 8.89 4.93 21.97
C LEU A 365 7.63 4.95 22.83
N MET A 366 6.45 4.91 22.22
CA MET A 366 5.17 4.86 22.95
C MET A 366 4.97 3.53 23.70
N ALA A 367 5.57 2.45 23.21
CA ALA A 367 5.59 1.18 23.89
C ALA A 367 6.37 1.24 25.22
N THR A 368 7.25 2.20 25.38
CA THR A 368 7.77 2.59 26.69
C THR A 368 6.85 3.67 27.26
N ASN A 369 6.69 3.78 28.56
CA ASN A 369 5.83 4.79 29.21
C ASN A 369 6.19 6.26 28.88
N LEU A 370 7.21 6.53 28.05
CA LEU A 370 7.68 7.87 27.73
C LEU A 370 6.65 8.73 26.97
N LEU A 371 6.01 8.15 25.94
CA LEU A 371 5.07 8.87 25.08
C LEU A 371 3.65 8.27 25.10
N SER A 372 3.38 7.27 25.94
CA SER A 372 2.07 6.59 26.06
C SER A 372 0.94 7.56 26.44
N HIS A 373 1.27 8.67 27.13
CA HIS A 373 0.34 9.73 27.49
C HIS A 373 0.01 10.71 26.35
N VAL A 374 0.74 10.66 25.22
CA VAL A 374 0.50 11.54 24.08
C VAL A 374 -0.65 10.99 23.26
N ILE A 375 -1.79 11.64 23.36
CA ILE A 375 -3.01 11.31 22.63
C ILE A 375 -3.33 12.42 21.64
N ILE A 376 -3.49 12.06 20.36
CA ILE A 376 -3.80 12.96 19.25
C ILE A 376 -5.16 12.53 18.68
N PHE A 377 -6.19 13.36 18.80
CA PHE A 377 -7.57 13.04 18.40
C PHE A 377 -8.09 11.71 19.00
N GLY A 378 -7.80 11.46 20.30
CA GLY A 378 -8.20 10.22 20.97
C GLY A 378 -7.41 8.96 20.59
N LYS A 379 -6.35 9.11 19.79
CA LYS A 379 -5.53 8.00 19.28
C LYS A 379 -4.07 8.14 19.75
N ASN A 380 -3.37 7.01 19.88
CA ASN A 380 -1.91 7.05 20.05
C ASN A 380 -1.23 7.61 18.78
N ILE A 381 0.07 7.90 18.83
CA ILE A 381 0.79 8.52 17.71
C ILE A 381 0.74 7.65 16.44
N PHE A 382 0.87 6.33 16.58
CA PHE A 382 0.85 5.39 15.45
C PHE A 382 -0.51 5.44 14.72
N ASP A 383 -1.60 5.28 15.47
CA ASP A 383 -2.95 5.32 14.92
C ASP A 383 -3.32 6.71 14.39
N ALA A 384 -2.78 7.78 15.00
CA ALA A 384 -2.95 9.14 14.50
C ALA A 384 -2.25 9.36 13.14
N TYR A 385 -1.04 8.82 12.94
CA TYR A 385 -0.37 8.87 11.62
C TYR A 385 -1.20 8.18 10.54
N ASP A 386 -1.73 6.98 10.84
CA ASP A 386 -2.58 6.26 9.88
C ASP A 386 -3.87 7.04 9.62
N ALA A 387 -4.61 7.42 10.66
CA ALA A 387 -5.89 8.11 10.54
C ALA A 387 -5.76 9.43 9.76
N ILE A 388 -4.78 10.28 10.10
CA ILE A 388 -4.57 11.57 9.42
C ILE A 388 -4.14 11.35 7.97
N SER A 389 -3.17 10.47 7.73
CA SER A 389 -2.64 10.24 6.39
C SER A 389 -3.67 9.57 5.48
N ALA A 390 -4.30 8.47 5.93
CA ALA A 390 -5.22 7.70 5.13
C ALA A 390 -6.57 8.40 4.96
N THR A 391 -7.14 8.97 6.03
CA THR A 391 -8.49 9.57 5.98
C THR A 391 -8.48 10.98 5.40
N ILE A 392 -7.49 11.82 5.73
CA ILE A 392 -7.47 13.21 5.29
C ILE A 392 -6.67 13.36 4.00
N PHE A 393 -5.36 13.09 4.05
CA PHE A 393 -4.49 13.46 2.94
C PHE A 393 -4.73 12.64 1.69
N PHE A 394 -4.86 11.32 1.77
CA PHE A 394 -5.02 10.50 0.56
C PHE A 394 -6.37 10.66 -0.09
N VAL A 395 -7.43 10.71 0.72
CA VAL A 395 -8.79 10.86 0.18
C VAL A 395 -8.96 12.21 -0.48
N LEU A 396 -8.50 13.31 0.18
CA LEU A 396 -8.57 14.64 -0.40
C LEU A 396 -7.64 14.81 -1.61
N THR A 397 -6.46 14.20 -1.61
CA THR A 397 -5.57 14.20 -2.79
C THR A 397 -6.22 13.48 -3.96
N SER A 398 -6.82 12.30 -3.73
CA SER A 398 -7.50 11.54 -4.77
C SER A 398 -8.71 12.30 -5.32
N LEU A 399 -9.49 12.95 -4.45
CA LEU A 399 -10.56 13.86 -4.86
C LEU A 399 -10.02 15.00 -5.73
N GLY A 400 -8.93 15.63 -5.28
CA GLY A 400 -8.24 16.67 -6.03
C GLY A 400 -7.75 16.20 -7.40
N CYS A 401 -7.21 14.97 -7.51
CA CYS A 401 -6.81 14.36 -8.78
C CYS A 401 -7.99 14.18 -9.73
N ALA A 402 -9.11 13.63 -9.24
CA ALA A 402 -10.32 13.43 -10.04
C ALA A 402 -10.90 14.76 -10.54
N ILE A 403 -11.02 15.77 -9.67
CA ILE A 403 -11.48 17.11 -10.04
C ILE A 403 -10.49 17.75 -11.02
N PHE A 404 -9.19 17.62 -10.81
CA PHE A 404 -8.19 18.21 -11.71
C PHE A 404 -8.28 17.64 -13.12
N VAL A 405 -8.44 16.33 -13.27
CA VAL A 405 -8.61 15.67 -14.58
C VAL A 405 -9.95 16.05 -15.21
N GLY A 406 -11.05 15.96 -14.47
CA GLY A 406 -12.40 16.17 -14.99
C GLY A 406 -12.73 17.63 -15.34
N TRP A 407 -12.22 18.59 -14.55
CA TRP A 407 -12.66 19.99 -14.63
C TRP A 407 -11.56 20.96 -15.07
N VAL A 408 -10.27 20.63 -14.85
CA VAL A 408 -9.13 21.48 -15.23
C VAL A 408 -8.50 21.00 -16.52
N LEU A 409 -8.07 19.72 -16.59
CA LEU A 409 -7.43 19.19 -17.80
C LEU A 409 -8.43 18.95 -18.93
N LYS A 410 -9.63 18.48 -18.62
CA LYS A 410 -10.70 18.24 -19.59
C LYS A 410 -10.20 17.39 -20.78
N ASP A 411 -10.35 17.90 -22.01
CA ASP A 411 -9.97 17.17 -23.23
C ASP A 411 -8.46 16.93 -23.36
N GLU A 412 -7.62 17.71 -22.68
CA GLU A 412 -6.17 17.44 -22.64
C GLU A 412 -5.87 16.10 -21.92
N ALA A 413 -6.64 15.74 -20.89
CA ALA A 413 -6.52 14.44 -20.25
C ALA A 413 -6.93 13.30 -21.20
N LYS A 414 -8.02 13.47 -21.97
CA LYS A 414 -8.42 12.48 -22.98
C LYS A 414 -7.34 12.31 -24.04
N LYS A 415 -6.80 13.41 -24.58
CA LYS A 415 -5.69 13.38 -25.57
C LYS A 415 -4.48 12.65 -25.01
N GLU A 416 -4.10 12.93 -23.76
CA GLU A 416 -2.97 12.27 -23.11
C GLU A 416 -3.20 10.74 -23.00
N ILE A 417 -4.40 10.31 -22.59
CA ILE A 417 -4.72 8.89 -22.42
C ILE A 417 -4.84 8.17 -23.77
N LEU A 418 -5.37 8.84 -24.81
CA LEU A 418 -5.50 8.27 -26.15
C LEU A 418 -4.15 7.90 -26.76
N GLN A 419 -3.06 8.60 -26.42
CA GLN A 419 -1.72 8.24 -26.91
C GLN A 419 -1.36 6.81 -26.49
N GLY A 420 -1.24 5.90 -27.46
CA GLY A 420 -1.01 4.48 -27.26
C GLY A 420 -2.23 3.69 -26.75
N SER A 421 -3.43 4.30 -26.77
CA SER A 421 -4.68 3.68 -26.30
C SER A 421 -5.87 3.98 -27.23
N GLU A 422 -5.63 4.24 -28.50
CA GLU A 422 -6.62 4.72 -29.48
C GLU A 422 -7.83 3.79 -29.62
N LYS A 423 -7.61 2.48 -29.53
CA LYS A 423 -8.67 1.45 -29.57
C LYS A 423 -9.70 1.56 -28.44
N TYR A 424 -9.38 2.27 -27.37
CA TYR A 424 -10.26 2.47 -26.21
C TYR A 424 -11.00 3.81 -26.23
N ALA A 425 -11.06 4.53 -27.37
CA ALA A 425 -11.62 5.88 -27.46
C ALA A 425 -13.05 5.99 -26.91
N LYS A 426 -13.93 5.02 -27.21
CA LYS A 426 -15.30 4.98 -26.66
C LYS A 426 -15.30 4.83 -25.14
N LEU A 427 -14.47 3.92 -24.60
CA LEU A 427 -14.34 3.69 -23.17
C LEU A 427 -13.79 4.93 -22.44
N ILE A 428 -12.83 5.63 -23.04
CA ILE A 428 -12.24 6.86 -22.48
C ILE A 428 -13.28 7.97 -22.36
N ASN A 429 -14.24 8.09 -23.27
CA ASN A 429 -15.31 9.07 -23.17
C ASN A 429 -16.28 8.75 -22.01
N ILE A 430 -16.64 7.48 -21.83
CA ILE A 430 -17.47 7.02 -20.70
C ILE A 430 -16.71 7.25 -19.39
N TRP A 431 -15.44 6.81 -19.33
CA TRP A 431 -14.56 7.01 -18.19
C TRP A 431 -14.44 8.49 -17.82
N PHE A 432 -14.30 9.37 -18.79
CA PHE A 432 -14.16 10.81 -18.52
C PHE A 432 -15.40 11.40 -17.86
N PHE A 433 -16.60 11.03 -18.33
CA PHE A 433 -17.86 11.43 -17.69
C PHE A 433 -17.93 10.90 -16.25
N TYR A 434 -17.55 9.64 -16.06
CA TYR A 434 -17.54 8.97 -14.78
C TYR A 434 -16.58 9.65 -13.77
N ILE A 435 -15.34 9.93 -14.18
CA ILE A 435 -14.36 10.64 -13.36
C ILE A 435 -14.76 12.08 -13.06
N LYS A 436 -15.46 12.71 -13.98
CA LYS A 436 -15.86 14.11 -13.81
C LYS A 436 -16.98 14.28 -12.78
N PHE A 437 -17.93 13.36 -12.70
CA PHE A 437 -19.15 13.55 -11.91
C PHE A 437 -19.34 12.50 -10.81
N ILE A 438 -19.16 11.21 -11.13
CA ILE A 438 -19.51 10.13 -10.22
C ILE A 438 -18.41 9.90 -9.19
N VAL A 439 -17.17 9.74 -9.63
CA VAL A 439 -16.05 9.44 -8.75
C VAL A 439 -15.82 10.51 -7.67
N PRO A 440 -15.85 11.83 -7.96
CA PRO A 440 -15.72 12.84 -6.92
C PRO A 440 -16.80 12.76 -5.84
N PHE A 441 -18.05 12.45 -6.24
CA PHE A 441 -19.15 12.25 -5.28
C PHE A 441 -18.90 11.03 -4.38
N VAL A 442 -18.49 9.89 -4.96
CA VAL A 442 -18.15 8.68 -4.19
C VAL A 442 -17.00 8.93 -3.22
N ILE A 443 -15.94 9.61 -3.66
CA ILE A 443 -14.80 9.95 -2.79
C ILE A 443 -15.21 10.92 -1.68
N LEU A 444 -16.11 11.86 -1.96
CA LEU A 444 -16.62 12.78 -0.95
C LEU A 444 -17.43 12.05 0.14
N VAL A 445 -18.28 11.10 -0.25
CA VAL A 445 -19.03 10.25 0.70
C VAL A 445 -18.06 9.44 1.55
N LEU A 446 -17.04 8.83 0.92
CA LEU A 446 -15.98 8.12 1.64
C LEU A 446 -15.27 9.04 2.65
N PHE A 447 -14.90 10.26 2.23
CA PHE A 447 -14.24 11.23 3.10
C PHE A 447 -15.08 11.58 4.32
N ILE A 448 -16.35 11.94 4.11
CA ILE A 448 -17.25 12.33 5.20
C ILE A 448 -17.43 11.17 6.19
N SER A 449 -17.69 9.96 5.70
CA SER A 449 -17.88 8.79 6.55
C SER A 449 -16.62 8.44 7.34
N SER A 450 -15.46 8.35 6.66
CA SER A 450 -14.19 8.04 7.31
C SER A 450 -13.75 9.13 8.30
N PHE A 451 -14.01 10.39 7.99
CA PHE A 451 -13.71 11.50 8.88
C PHE A 451 -14.58 11.46 10.14
N TYR A 452 -15.88 11.21 9.99
CA TYR A 452 -16.79 11.05 11.12
C TYR A 452 -16.36 9.92 12.05
N ASP A 453 -16.08 8.73 11.49
CA ASP A 453 -15.70 7.54 12.27
C ASP A 453 -14.34 7.70 12.97
N ASN A 454 -13.39 8.43 12.38
CA ASN A 454 -12.04 8.55 12.92
C ASN A 454 -11.85 9.75 13.87
N PHE A 455 -12.63 10.82 13.74
CA PHE A 455 -12.37 12.08 14.43
C PHE A 455 -13.56 12.66 15.21
N LEU A 456 -14.80 12.20 14.96
CA LEU A 456 -16.00 12.75 15.59
C LEU A 456 -16.78 11.72 16.42
N LYS A 457 -16.49 10.43 16.27
CA LYS A 457 -17.07 9.34 17.04
C LYS A 457 -16.15 8.97 18.22
#